data_1b00a8eb04df923c86fc1144017d2549
#
_entry.id   1b00a8eb04df923c86fc1144017d2549
#
_cell.length_a   1.000
_cell.length_b   1.000
_cell.length_c   1.000
_cell.angle_alpha   90.00
_cell.angle_beta   90.00
_cell.angle_gamma   90.00
#
_symmetry.space_group_name_H-M   'P 1'
#
loop_
_entity.id
_entity.type
_entity.pdbx_description
1 polymer ?
#
loop_
_entity_poly.entity_id
_entity_poly.type
_entity_poly.pdbx_seq_one_letter_code
_entity_poly.pdbx_strand_id
1 'polypeptide(L)'
;HWYCPLEQYTSFIRAITDYSTGSYCLPGALLGTFLAALVVRGLGLTGNMARLLDCVAPGGALIVVFIRLSALFNSSCRSKIAITTPLLQHLPIGSGITNSMGAVEYRFATFFVQAILMLCVTVLLLYFFFARRRLPMKEGCPRDGNVAWMFLTFHSAVELLMDSTRYDSSFMHFNAFVSIVQIVSAVCILAVLIHYSRLSHKVNGRCGYHVAMWIGYVLTLVGTGASEYLVQRFGNMYPICYTVMTITCPMMAVIVYLMYQTTCA
;
A
#
# COMPACT_ATOMS: atom_id res chain seq x y z
N HIS A 1 -7.54 14.05 -15.83
CA HIS A 1 -6.49 14.09 -14.82
C HIS A 1 -7.04 14.77 -13.57
N TRP A 2 -7.17 14.00 -12.50
CA TRP A 2 -7.52 14.54 -11.18
C TRP A 2 -6.23 14.99 -10.52
N TYR A 3 -6.08 16.30 -10.36
CA TYR A 3 -4.94 16.89 -9.64
C TYR A 3 -5.09 16.63 -8.14
N CYS A 4 -3.96 16.64 -7.44
CA CYS A 4 -3.96 16.47 -5.99
C CYS A 4 -4.87 17.54 -5.34
N PRO A 5 -5.86 17.16 -4.52
CA PRO A 5 -6.74 18.12 -3.86
C PRO A 5 -6.00 19.18 -3.05
N LEU A 6 -4.81 18.87 -2.52
CA LEU A 6 -3.98 19.81 -1.78
C LEU A 6 -3.55 21.04 -2.61
N GLU A 7 -3.41 20.89 -3.92
CA GLU A 7 -3.05 22.00 -4.83
C GLU A 7 -4.22 22.95 -5.09
N GLN A 8 -5.46 22.52 -4.81
CA GLN A 8 -6.66 23.33 -4.99
C GLN A 8 -6.96 24.23 -3.78
N TYR A 9 -6.31 23.96 -2.63
CA TYR A 9 -6.55 24.70 -1.41
C TYR A 9 -5.48 25.79 -1.20
N THR A 10 -5.93 27.01 -0.97
CA THR A 10 -5.09 28.16 -0.62
C THR A 10 -4.57 28.11 0.83
N SER A 11 -5.14 27.23 1.68
CA SER A 11 -4.77 27.06 3.07
C SER A 11 -4.74 25.60 3.46
N PHE A 12 -3.66 25.18 4.12
CA PHE A 12 -3.46 23.82 4.65
C PHE A 12 -4.56 23.43 5.65
N ILE A 13 -5.03 24.37 6.48
CA ILE A 13 -6.11 24.13 7.45
C ILE A 13 -7.41 23.80 6.70
N ARG A 14 -7.70 24.52 5.63
CA ARG A 14 -8.91 24.30 4.84
C ARG A 14 -8.88 22.95 4.12
N ALA A 15 -7.72 22.52 3.65
CA ALA A 15 -7.53 21.19 3.06
C ALA A 15 -7.80 20.04 4.05
N ILE A 16 -7.48 20.24 5.35
CA ILE A 16 -7.73 19.24 6.40
C ILE A 16 -9.19 19.23 6.86
N THR A 17 -9.85 20.40 6.86
CA THR A 17 -11.21 20.54 7.42
C THR A 17 -12.33 20.37 6.39
N ASP A 18 -12.01 20.32 5.11
CA ASP A 18 -13.00 20.13 4.05
C ASP A 18 -13.30 18.64 3.83
N TYR A 19 -14.35 18.16 4.45
CA TYR A 19 -14.86 16.79 4.31
C TYR A 19 -15.77 16.60 3.08
N SER A 20 -16.10 17.65 2.36
CA SER A 20 -17.06 17.61 1.25
C SER A 20 -16.53 16.80 0.06
N THR A 21 -15.23 16.75 -0.13
CA THR A 21 -14.59 16.03 -1.24
C THR A 21 -14.37 14.53 -0.99
N GLY A 22 -14.57 14.07 0.26
CA GLY A 22 -14.53 12.64 0.63
C GLY A 22 -13.22 11.91 0.36
N SER A 23 -12.11 12.63 0.20
CA SER A 23 -10.81 12.08 -0.19
C SER A 23 -10.05 11.52 1.00
N TYR A 24 -10.25 10.25 1.31
CA TYR A 24 -9.37 9.54 2.25
C TYR A 24 -8.09 9.12 1.54
N CYS A 25 -6.94 9.58 2.03
CA CYS A 25 -5.66 9.21 1.47
C CYS A 25 -4.78 8.47 2.49
N LEU A 26 -3.96 7.53 2.00
CA LEU A 26 -3.02 6.76 2.81
C LEU A 26 -2.11 7.63 3.69
N PRO A 27 -1.48 8.72 3.18
CA PRO A 27 -0.64 9.58 4.01
C PRO A 27 -1.38 10.16 5.22
N GLY A 28 -2.61 10.62 5.04
CA GLY A 28 -3.45 11.14 6.12
C GLY A 28 -3.78 10.08 7.17
N ALA A 29 -4.12 8.87 6.75
CA ALA A 29 -4.40 7.75 7.65
C ALA A 29 -3.17 7.34 8.47
N LEU A 30 -1.99 7.27 7.85
CA LEU A 30 -0.73 6.98 8.55
C LEU A 30 -0.39 8.07 9.58
N LEU A 31 -0.48 9.33 9.18
CA LEU A 31 -0.24 10.47 10.08
C LEU A 31 -1.23 10.47 11.25
N GLY A 32 -2.52 10.30 10.97
CA GLY A 32 -3.56 10.24 11.98
C GLY A 32 -3.35 9.10 12.98
N THR A 33 -3.01 7.91 12.50
CA THR A 33 -2.70 6.76 13.35
C THR A 33 -1.48 7.02 14.24
N PHE A 34 -0.44 7.63 13.68
CA PHE A 34 0.75 7.99 14.44
C PHE A 34 0.46 9.03 15.52
N LEU A 35 -0.29 10.08 15.19
CA LEU A 35 -0.70 11.11 16.14
C LEU A 35 -1.59 10.53 17.25
N ALA A 36 -2.57 9.70 16.90
CA ALA A 36 -3.42 9.03 17.88
C ALA A 36 -2.60 8.16 18.83
N ALA A 37 -1.62 7.42 18.32
CA ALA A 37 -0.73 6.61 19.14
C ALA A 37 0.15 7.47 20.06
N LEU A 38 0.62 8.65 19.62
CA LEU A 38 1.33 9.62 20.49
C LEU A 38 0.44 10.14 21.60
N VAL A 39 -0.82 10.45 21.33
CA VAL A 39 -1.80 10.88 22.34
C VAL A 39 -2.03 9.79 23.38
N VAL A 40 -2.26 8.54 22.95
CA VAL A 40 -2.45 7.38 23.85
C VAL A 40 -1.23 7.18 24.76
N ARG A 41 -0.02 7.37 24.22
CA ARG A 41 1.21 7.32 24.99
C ARG A 41 1.31 8.49 25.97
N GLY A 42 0.98 9.70 25.54
CA GLY A 42 1.00 10.92 26.37
C GLY A 42 0.04 10.84 27.55
N LEU A 43 -1.11 10.16 27.37
CA LEU A 43 -2.09 9.88 28.44
C LEU A 43 -1.65 8.75 29.38
N GLY A 44 -0.48 8.16 29.18
CA GLY A 44 0.02 7.07 30.03
C GLY A 44 -0.71 5.74 29.89
N LEU A 45 -1.58 5.60 28.88
CA LEU A 45 -2.39 4.37 28.63
C LEU A 45 -1.55 3.21 28.09
N THR A 46 -0.35 3.49 27.56
CA THR A 46 0.58 2.46 27.09
C THR A 46 2.02 2.83 27.43
N GLY A 47 2.78 1.86 27.94
CA GLY A 47 4.23 2.00 28.16
C GLY A 47 5.06 1.66 26.92
N ASN A 48 4.52 0.88 25.97
CA ASN A 48 5.23 0.41 24.79
C ASN A 48 4.44 0.72 23.50
N MET A 49 4.89 1.77 22.80
CA MET A 49 4.31 2.23 21.55
C MET A 49 4.36 1.17 20.43
N ALA A 50 5.47 0.44 20.34
CA ALA A 50 5.64 -0.57 19.31
C ALA A 50 4.64 -1.71 19.47
N ARG A 51 4.37 -2.12 20.71
CA ARG A 51 3.36 -3.14 21.02
C ARG A 51 1.94 -2.65 20.71
N LEU A 52 1.64 -1.39 20.99
CA LEU A 52 0.36 -0.79 20.63
C LEU A 52 0.13 -0.84 19.13
N LEU A 53 1.12 -0.41 18.35
CA LEU A 53 1.04 -0.42 16.88
C LEU A 53 0.91 -1.84 16.32
N ASP A 54 1.58 -2.84 16.91
CA ASP A 54 1.43 -4.25 16.53
C ASP A 54 0.00 -4.78 16.75
N CYS A 55 -0.66 -4.34 17.83
CA CYS A 55 -2.04 -4.73 18.11
C CYS A 55 -3.04 -4.05 17.15
N VAL A 56 -2.77 -2.81 16.77
CA VAL A 56 -3.65 -2.02 15.88
C VAL A 56 -3.49 -2.41 14.42
N ALA A 57 -2.32 -2.86 13.99
CA ALA A 57 -2.00 -3.12 12.58
C ALA A 57 -2.96 -4.08 11.86
N PRO A 58 -3.33 -5.26 12.41
CA PRO A 58 -4.31 -6.15 11.76
C PRO A 58 -5.71 -5.53 11.67
N GLY A 59 -6.12 -4.78 12.71
CA GLY A 59 -7.37 -4.02 12.71
C GLY A 59 -7.38 -2.92 11.65
N GLY A 60 -6.26 -2.22 11.49
CA GLY A 60 -6.06 -1.22 10.43
C GLY A 60 -6.18 -1.83 9.03
N ALA A 61 -5.59 -3.01 8.81
CA ALA A 61 -5.74 -3.73 7.54
C ALA A 61 -7.19 -4.09 7.25
N LEU A 62 -7.94 -4.55 8.26
CA LEU A 62 -9.35 -4.88 8.14
C LEU A 62 -10.21 -3.64 7.86
N ILE A 63 -9.92 -2.51 8.49
CA ILE A 63 -10.59 -1.23 8.20
C ILE A 63 -10.41 -0.86 6.72
N VAL A 64 -9.22 -1.03 6.15
CA VAL A 64 -8.99 -0.77 4.72
C VAL A 64 -9.87 -1.67 3.86
N VAL A 65 -10.09 -2.94 4.22
CA VAL A 65 -11.04 -3.82 3.49
C VAL A 65 -12.42 -3.18 3.42
N PHE A 66 -12.98 -2.73 4.56
CA PHE A 66 -14.30 -2.12 4.58
C PHE A 66 -14.35 -0.78 3.81
N ILE A 67 -13.31 0.04 3.92
CA ILE A 67 -13.20 1.29 3.14
C ILE A 67 -13.23 0.98 1.64
N ARG A 68 -12.52 -0.06 1.17
CA ARG A 68 -12.55 -0.43 -0.24
C ARG A 68 -13.89 -1.03 -0.67
N LEU A 69 -14.52 -1.84 0.18
CA LEU A 69 -15.86 -2.37 -0.11
C LEU A 69 -16.94 -1.27 -0.11
N SER A 70 -16.77 -0.16 0.60
CA SER A 70 -17.71 0.97 0.54
C SER A 70 -17.82 1.59 -0.85
N ALA A 71 -16.82 1.40 -1.71
CA ALA A 71 -16.88 1.79 -3.13
C ALA A 71 -17.93 1.03 -3.96
N LEU A 72 -18.53 -0.03 -3.41
CA LEU A 72 -19.73 -0.65 -4.00
C LEU A 72 -20.91 0.34 -4.10
N PHE A 73 -21.02 1.25 -3.13
CA PHE A 73 -22.12 2.21 -3.00
C PHE A 73 -21.83 3.56 -3.67
N ASN A 74 -20.64 3.74 -4.22
CA ASN A 74 -20.23 4.94 -4.93
C ASN A 74 -19.40 4.60 -6.19
N SER A 75 -19.04 5.61 -7.00
CA SER A 75 -18.27 5.42 -8.23
C SER A 75 -16.75 5.50 -8.03
N SER A 76 -16.25 5.56 -6.79
CA SER A 76 -14.82 5.70 -6.50
C SER A 76 -14.04 4.40 -6.71
N CYS A 77 -12.73 4.51 -6.81
CA CYS A 77 -11.79 3.37 -6.90
C CYS A 77 -12.08 2.41 -8.06
N ARG A 78 -12.61 2.90 -9.17
CA ARG A 78 -12.81 2.11 -10.40
C ARG A 78 -11.59 2.21 -11.30
N SER A 79 -11.42 1.19 -12.15
CA SER A 79 -10.24 1.10 -13.02
C SER A 79 -10.36 1.96 -14.28
N LYS A 80 -9.19 2.31 -14.83
CA LYS A 80 -9.03 2.79 -16.21
C LYS A 80 -9.24 1.67 -17.23
N ILE A 81 -9.13 0.40 -16.83
CA ILE A 81 -9.15 -0.77 -17.70
C ILE A 81 -10.59 -1.14 -18.03
N ALA A 82 -10.98 -1.03 -19.30
CA ALA A 82 -12.27 -1.51 -19.78
C ALA A 82 -12.25 -3.04 -19.96
N ILE A 83 -13.33 -3.71 -19.55
CA ILE A 83 -13.53 -5.16 -19.73
C ILE A 83 -14.40 -5.41 -20.95
N THR A 84 -13.81 -5.97 -21.99
CA THR A 84 -14.52 -6.33 -23.22
C THR A 84 -15.02 -7.79 -23.23
N THR A 85 -14.42 -8.66 -22.42
CA THR A 85 -14.75 -10.10 -22.36
C THR A 85 -16.05 -10.32 -21.58
N PRO A 86 -17.11 -10.91 -22.19
CA PRO A 86 -18.42 -11.09 -21.53
C PRO A 86 -18.34 -11.89 -20.22
N LEU A 87 -17.48 -12.91 -20.16
CA LEU A 87 -17.30 -13.72 -18.96
C LEU A 87 -16.83 -12.88 -17.76
N LEU A 88 -15.89 -11.98 -17.98
CA LEU A 88 -15.33 -11.13 -16.91
C LEU A 88 -16.28 -10.00 -16.47
N GLN A 89 -17.23 -9.62 -17.33
CA GLN A 89 -18.25 -8.60 -17.01
C GLN A 89 -19.24 -9.10 -15.95
N HIS A 90 -19.52 -10.41 -15.92
CA HIS A 90 -20.45 -11.03 -14.96
C HIS A 90 -19.79 -11.46 -13.65
N LEU A 91 -18.46 -11.44 -13.57
CA LEU A 91 -17.74 -11.70 -12.35
C LEU A 91 -17.70 -10.45 -11.46
N PRO A 92 -17.54 -10.59 -10.12
CA PRO A 92 -17.44 -9.44 -9.20
C PRO A 92 -16.22 -8.55 -9.45
N ILE A 93 -15.34 -8.94 -10.37
CA ILE A 93 -14.20 -8.16 -10.88
C ILE A 93 -14.63 -7.14 -11.96
N GLY A 94 -15.83 -7.26 -12.52
CA GLY A 94 -16.41 -6.31 -13.46
C GLY A 94 -17.40 -5.37 -12.78
N SER A 95 -17.26 -4.07 -13.00
CA SER A 95 -18.19 -3.04 -12.49
C SER A 95 -18.75 -2.24 -13.64
N GLY A 96 -20.07 -2.29 -13.84
CA GLY A 96 -20.77 -1.47 -14.84
C GLY A 96 -20.80 0.00 -14.43
N ILE A 97 -20.47 0.90 -15.35
CA ILE A 97 -20.57 2.35 -15.18
C ILE A 97 -21.40 2.89 -16.33
N THR A 98 -22.39 3.72 -16.04
CA THR A 98 -23.14 4.43 -17.08
C THR A 98 -22.30 5.60 -17.57
N ASN A 99 -21.98 5.60 -18.85
CA ASN A 99 -21.25 6.68 -19.51
C ASN A 99 -22.16 7.92 -19.67
N SER A 100 -21.57 9.09 -19.93
CA SER A 100 -22.29 10.35 -20.22
C SER A 100 -23.31 10.24 -21.37
N MET A 101 -23.16 9.24 -22.24
CA MET A 101 -24.10 8.91 -23.34
C MET A 101 -25.20 7.90 -22.94
N GLY A 102 -25.29 7.52 -21.65
CA GLY A 102 -26.26 6.52 -21.18
C GLY A 102 -25.91 5.05 -21.46
N ALA A 103 -24.78 4.77 -22.11
CA ALA A 103 -24.30 3.41 -22.35
C ALA A 103 -23.59 2.84 -21.13
N VAL A 104 -23.82 1.55 -20.84
CA VAL A 104 -23.13 0.84 -19.75
C VAL A 104 -21.78 0.35 -20.25
N GLU A 105 -20.72 0.82 -19.63
CA GLU A 105 -19.34 0.39 -19.85
C GLU A 105 -18.86 -0.42 -18.65
N TYR A 106 -18.33 -1.63 -18.90
CA TYR A 106 -17.79 -2.47 -17.83
C TYR A 106 -16.31 -2.18 -17.62
N ARG A 107 -15.93 -1.89 -16.38
CA ARG A 107 -14.56 -1.62 -15.97
C ARG A 107 -14.11 -2.55 -14.87
N PHE A 108 -12.81 -2.80 -14.79
CA PHE A 108 -12.22 -3.63 -13.75
C PHE A 108 -12.49 -3.03 -12.36
N ALA A 109 -13.03 -3.83 -11.44
CA ALA A 109 -13.41 -3.42 -10.10
C ALA A 109 -12.17 -3.43 -9.17
N THR A 110 -11.30 -2.43 -9.31
CA THR A 110 -10.06 -2.30 -8.51
C THR A 110 -10.34 -2.35 -7.02
N PHE A 111 -11.43 -1.70 -6.57
CA PHE A 111 -11.82 -1.68 -5.15
C PHE A 111 -12.07 -3.09 -4.60
N PHE A 112 -12.69 -3.97 -5.38
CA PHE A 112 -13.01 -5.33 -4.95
C PHE A 112 -11.76 -6.20 -4.86
N VAL A 113 -10.90 -6.14 -5.89
CA VAL A 113 -9.62 -6.87 -5.88
C VAL A 113 -8.72 -6.37 -4.76
N GLN A 114 -8.66 -5.06 -4.54
CA GLN A 114 -7.91 -4.48 -3.43
C GLN A 114 -8.45 -4.91 -2.07
N ALA A 115 -9.77 -4.99 -1.89
CA ALA A 115 -10.38 -5.50 -0.67
C ALA A 115 -9.98 -6.96 -0.38
N ILE A 116 -9.98 -7.82 -1.42
CA ILE A 116 -9.54 -9.21 -1.28
C ILE A 116 -8.05 -9.28 -0.90
N LEU A 117 -7.19 -8.54 -1.58
CA LEU A 117 -5.77 -8.50 -1.25
C LEU A 117 -5.52 -8.02 0.18
N MET A 118 -6.24 -6.98 0.62
CA MET A 118 -6.13 -6.49 1.99
C MET A 118 -6.71 -7.47 3.03
N LEU A 119 -7.72 -8.25 2.66
CA LEU A 119 -8.20 -9.35 3.52
C LEU A 119 -7.12 -10.44 3.67
N CYS A 120 -6.45 -10.81 2.59
CA CYS A 120 -5.31 -11.74 2.65
C CYS A 120 -4.18 -11.17 3.53
N VAL A 121 -3.86 -9.88 3.39
CA VAL A 121 -2.88 -9.19 4.25
C VAL A 121 -3.33 -9.23 5.71
N THR A 122 -4.62 -9.01 6.01
CA THR A 122 -5.16 -9.08 7.38
C THR A 122 -4.94 -10.46 7.99
N VAL A 123 -5.29 -11.53 7.26
CA VAL A 123 -5.10 -12.91 7.70
C VAL A 123 -3.61 -13.22 7.94
N LEU A 124 -2.75 -12.78 7.04
CA LEU A 124 -1.30 -12.96 7.14
C LEU A 124 -0.72 -12.22 8.35
N LEU A 125 -1.18 -10.99 8.64
CA LEU A 125 -0.76 -10.22 9.80
C LEU A 125 -1.25 -10.84 11.11
N LEU A 126 -2.48 -11.37 11.15
CA LEU A 126 -2.99 -12.12 12.31
C LEU A 126 -2.16 -13.38 12.56
N TYR A 127 -1.90 -14.17 11.50
CA TYR A 127 -1.02 -15.33 11.61
C TYR A 127 0.36 -14.92 12.14
N PHE A 128 0.97 -13.88 11.58
CA PHE A 128 2.26 -13.37 11.99
C PHE A 128 2.26 -12.87 13.45
N PHE A 129 1.20 -12.19 13.88
CA PHE A 129 1.02 -11.72 15.25
C PHE A 129 0.97 -12.86 16.26
N PHE A 130 0.23 -13.95 15.95
CA PHE A 130 0.12 -15.11 16.85
C PHE A 130 1.33 -16.04 16.78
N ALA A 131 1.85 -16.31 15.59
CA ALA A 131 3.02 -17.18 15.40
C ALA A 131 4.26 -16.60 16.11
N ARG A 132 4.46 -15.28 16.04
CA ARG A 132 5.58 -14.59 16.64
C ARG A 132 5.64 -14.70 18.16
N ARG A 133 4.51 -14.82 18.84
CA ARG A 133 4.45 -15.02 20.28
C ARG A 133 5.00 -16.40 20.68
N ARG A 134 5.02 -17.36 19.77
CA ARG A 134 5.41 -18.77 20.01
C ARG A 134 6.83 -19.10 19.54
N LEU A 135 7.36 -18.36 18.58
CA LEU A 135 8.67 -18.64 17.98
C LEU A 135 9.80 -17.97 18.78
N PRO A 136 10.95 -18.65 18.97
CA PRO A 136 12.14 -18.02 19.51
C PRO A 136 12.65 -16.96 18.53
N MET A 137 13.15 -15.87 19.06
CA MET A 137 13.76 -14.80 18.28
C MET A 137 15.24 -14.69 18.62
N LYS A 138 16.05 -14.28 17.63
CA LYS A 138 17.48 -14.01 17.87
C LYS A 138 17.68 -12.94 18.93
N GLU A 139 18.73 -13.09 19.70
CA GLU A 139 19.15 -12.06 20.65
C GLU A 139 19.45 -10.72 19.94
N GLY A 140 18.98 -9.63 20.54
CA GLY A 140 19.12 -8.30 19.93
C GLY A 140 18.00 -7.86 19.01
N CYS A 141 17.05 -8.75 18.64
CA CYS A 141 15.88 -8.36 17.85
C CYS A 141 14.73 -7.88 18.75
N PRO A 142 14.10 -6.74 18.41
CA PRO A 142 12.92 -6.25 19.13
C PRO A 142 11.73 -7.19 18.89
N ARG A 143 11.08 -7.59 19.98
CA ARG A 143 9.85 -8.41 19.88
C ARG A 143 8.65 -7.62 19.39
N ASP A 144 8.58 -6.34 19.71
CA ASP A 144 7.44 -5.47 19.41
C ASP A 144 7.75 -4.54 18.23
N GLY A 145 6.72 -4.19 17.45
CA GLY A 145 6.78 -3.28 16.32
C GLY A 145 6.87 -3.96 14.94
N ASN A 146 7.17 -5.28 14.89
CA ASN A 146 7.39 -5.93 13.58
C ASN A 146 6.08 -6.20 12.81
N VAL A 147 4.94 -6.40 13.49
CA VAL A 147 3.65 -6.57 12.82
C VAL A 147 3.24 -5.26 12.13
N ALA A 148 3.48 -4.12 12.80
CA ALA A 148 3.23 -2.81 12.24
C ALA A 148 4.12 -2.53 11.02
N TRP A 149 5.41 -2.88 11.07
CA TRP A 149 6.32 -2.76 9.93
C TRP A 149 5.90 -3.66 8.76
N MET A 150 5.44 -4.88 9.02
CA MET A 150 4.91 -5.78 7.99
C MET A 150 3.60 -5.27 7.40
N PHE A 151 2.70 -4.72 8.22
CA PHE A 151 1.50 -4.05 7.73
C PHE A 151 1.87 -2.94 6.75
N LEU A 152 2.78 -2.04 7.15
CA LEU A 152 3.21 -0.94 6.30
C LEU A 152 3.79 -1.44 4.97
N THR A 153 4.58 -2.52 5.00
CA THR A 153 5.17 -3.11 3.80
C THR A 153 4.13 -3.71 2.87
N PHE A 154 3.27 -4.62 3.37
CA PHE A 154 2.29 -5.30 2.53
C PHE A 154 1.20 -4.37 2.02
N HIS A 155 0.71 -3.46 2.87
CA HIS A 155 -0.27 -2.46 2.45
C HIS A 155 0.30 -1.55 1.37
N SER A 156 1.51 -1.04 1.54
CA SER A 156 2.16 -0.19 0.55
C SER A 156 2.42 -0.91 -0.77
N ALA A 157 2.76 -2.20 -0.76
CA ALA A 157 2.92 -2.97 -1.99
C ALA A 157 1.60 -3.16 -2.74
N VAL A 158 0.50 -3.39 -2.01
CA VAL A 158 -0.86 -3.46 -2.59
C VAL A 158 -1.28 -2.10 -3.15
N GLU A 159 -1.04 -1.01 -2.42
CA GLU A 159 -1.38 0.35 -2.89
C GLU A 159 -0.59 0.74 -4.15
N LEU A 160 0.72 0.43 -4.22
CA LEU A 160 1.53 0.69 -5.40
C LEU A 160 0.91 0.10 -6.67
N LEU A 161 0.47 -1.17 -6.61
CA LEU A 161 -0.13 -1.85 -7.75
C LEU A 161 -1.55 -1.34 -8.04
N MET A 162 -2.40 -1.25 -7.01
CA MET A 162 -3.81 -0.96 -7.20
C MET A 162 -4.06 0.50 -7.58
N ASP A 163 -3.29 1.44 -7.03
CA ASP A 163 -3.43 2.85 -7.37
C ASP A 163 -3.10 3.14 -8.84
N SER A 164 -2.14 2.42 -9.44
CA SER A 164 -1.84 2.48 -10.87
C SER A 164 -3.06 2.17 -11.75
N THR A 165 -3.88 1.21 -11.33
CA THR A 165 -5.06 0.79 -12.10
C THR A 165 -6.26 1.72 -11.96
N ARG A 166 -6.27 2.62 -10.97
CA ARG A 166 -7.42 3.48 -10.65
C ARG A 166 -7.56 4.65 -11.62
N TYR A 167 -8.81 5.02 -11.88
CA TYR A 167 -9.13 6.22 -12.67
C TYR A 167 -8.99 7.51 -11.85
N ASP A 168 -9.28 7.46 -10.55
CA ASP A 168 -9.31 8.57 -9.61
C ASP A 168 -8.00 8.76 -8.83
N SER A 169 -6.87 8.24 -9.33
CA SER A 169 -5.54 8.43 -8.73
C SER A 169 -5.12 9.89 -8.78
N SER A 170 -4.61 10.40 -7.65
CA SER A 170 -4.18 11.80 -7.52
C SER A 170 -2.75 11.98 -8.02
N PHE A 171 -2.59 12.47 -9.23
CA PHE A 171 -1.28 12.75 -9.84
C PHE A 171 -0.76 14.11 -9.39
N MET A 172 0.56 14.23 -9.28
CA MET A 172 1.23 15.52 -9.04
C MET A 172 1.27 16.34 -10.33
N HIS A 173 1.06 17.64 -10.23
CA HIS A 173 0.96 18.53 -11.38
C HIS A 173 2.23 18.55 -12.25
N PHE A 174 3.41 18.41 -11.66
CA PHE A 174 4.67 18.52 -12.39
C PHE A 174 5.17 17.23 -13.06
N ASN A 175 4.77 16.02 -12.61
CA ASN A 175 5.27 14.79 -13.20
C ASN A 175 4.20 13.97 -13.95
N ALA A 176 2.92 14.14 -13.62
CA ALA A 176 1.74 13.59 -14.30
C ALA A 176 1.72 12.05 -14.55
N PHE A 177 2.70 11.28 -14.06
CA PHE A 177 2.76 9.82 -14.26
C PHE A 177 2.80 8.99 -12.97
N VAL A 178 3.22 9.57 -11.83
CA VAL A 178 3.23 8.90 -10.53
C VAL A 178 2.30 9.61 -9.58
N SER A 179 1.47 8.88 -8.86
CA SER A 179 0.57 9.43 -7.84
C SER A 179 1.31 9.68 -6.51
N ILE A 180 0.74 10.58 -5.69
CA ILE A 180 1.25 10.82 -4.33
C ILE A 180 1.19 9.54 -3.49
N VAL A 181 0.13 8.75 -3.64
CA VAL A 181 -0.04 7.49 -2.91
C VAL A 181 1.06 6.49 -3.26
N GLN A 182 1.43 6.40 -4.55
CA GLN A 182 2.54 5.55 -5.00
C GLN A 182 3.88 6.00 -4.42
N ILE A 183 4.16 7.32 -4.43
CA ILE A 183 5.41 7.86 -3.85
C ILE A 183 5.50 7.54 -2.37
N VAL A 184 4.43 7.82 -1.61
CA VAL A 184 4.41 7.55 -0.16
C VAL A 184 4.55 6.05 0.12
N SER A 185 3.89 5.21 -0.67
CA SER A 185 3.99 3.75 -0.54
C SER A 185 5.42 3.25 -0.81
N ALA A 186 6.07 3.74 -1.84
CA ALA A 186 7.47 3.41 -2.14
C ALA A 186 8.42 3.86 -1.01
N VAL A 187 8.21 5.08 -0.48
CA VAL A 187 8.98 5.61 0.66
C VAL A 187 8.74 4.78 1.92
N CYS A 188 7.51 4.34 2.18
CA CYS A 188 7.20 3.47 3.32
C CYS A 188 7.95 2.13 3.23
N ILE A 189 7.92 1.45 2.07
CA ILE A 189 8.66 0.19 1.88
C ILE A 189 10.16 0.43 2.06
N LEU A 190 10.71 1.50 1.48
CA LEU A 190 12.13 1.87 1.64
C LEU A 190 12.50 2.11 3.12
N ALA A 191 11.65 2.81 3.86
CA ALA A 191 11.88 3.07 5.29
C ALA A 191 11.95 1.78 6.10
N VAL A 192 11.06 0.81 5.81
CA VAL A 192 11.05 -0.51 6.45
C VAL A 192 12.30 -1.31 6.07
N LEU A 193 12.70 -1.29 4.80
CA LEU A 193 13.93 -1.94 4.34
C LEU A 193 15.16 -1.37 5.04
N ILE A 194 15.25 -0.04 5.17
CA ILE A 194 16.34 0.63 5.91
C ILE A 194 16.32 0.21 7.38
N HIS A 195 15.13 0.15 8.01
CA HIS A 195 15.00 -0.26 9.40
C HIS A 195 15.57 -1.66 9.63
N TYR A 196 15.15 -2.66 8.85
CA TYR A 196 15.64 -4.03 8.99
C TYR A 196 17.08 -4.19 8.53
N SER A 197 17.55 -3.44 7.54
CA SER A 197 18.96 -3.43 7.14
C SER A 197 19.86 -2.94 8.26
N ARG A 198 19.49 -1.84 8.95
CA ARG A 198 20.22 -1.33 10.12
C ARG A 198 20.22 -2.31 11.29
N LEU A 199 19.05 -2.95 11.53
CA LEU A 199 18.92 -3.96 12.58
C LEU A 199 19.79 -5.18 12.27
N SER A 200 19.79 -5.65 11.03
CA SER A 200 20.60 -6.78 10.59
C SER A 200 22.09 -6.50 10.72
N HIS A 201 22.54 -5.29 10.43
CA HIS A 201 23.94 -4.90 10.68
C HIS A 201 24.33 -4.96 12.16
N LYS A 202 23.40 -4.68 13.06
CA LYS A 202 23.64 -4.77 14.51
C LYS A 202 23.69 -6.22 15.02
N VAL A 203 22.81 -7.09 14.47
CA VAL A 203 22.65 -8.48 14.95
C VAL A 203 23.62 -9.43 14.25
N ASN A 204 23.72 -9.36 12.94
CA ASN A 204 24.47 -10.32 12.11
C ASN A 204 25.79 -9.75 11.55
N GLY A 205 26.08 -8.45 11.75
CA GLY A 205 27.22 -7.79 11.13
C GLY A 205 27.03 -7.56 9.60
N ARG A 206 28.14 -7.40 8.89
CA ARG A 206 28.14 -7.23 7.43
C ARG A 206 28.00 -8.58 6.73
N CYS A 207 26.88 -8.83 6.06
CA CYS A 207 26.64 -10.05 5.27
C CYS A 207 26.44 -9.71 3.80
N GLY A 208 27.00 -10.52 2.90
CA GLY A 208 26.90 -10.29 1.45
C GLY A 208 25.46 -10.33 0.90
N TYR A 209 24.56 -11.07 1.52
CA TYR A 209 23.16 -11.13 1.10
C TYR A 209 22.41 -9.80 1.25
N HIS A 210 22.85 -8.90 2.15
CA HIS A 210 22.27 -7.54 2.25
C HIS A 210 22.40 -6.77 0.94
N VAL A 211 23.58 -6.88 0.30
CA VAL A 211 23.82 -6.21 -0.99
C VAL A 211 22.87 -6.75 -2.06
N ALA A 212 22.70 -8.09 -2.11
CA ALA A 212 21.78 -8.71 -3.06
C ALA A 212 20.34 -8.28 -2.85
N MET A 213 19.87 -8.17 -1.60
CA MET A 213 18.52 -7.67 -1.28
C MET A 213 18.32 -6.20 -1.67
N TRP A 214 19.33 -5.35 -1.46
CA TRP A 214 19.28 -3.95 -1.90
C TRP A 214 19.25 -3.84 -3.43
N ILE A 215 20.07 -4.63 -4.15
CA ILE A 215 20.04 -4.67 -5.61
C ILE A 215 18.67 -5.13 -6.10
N GLY A 216 18.13 -6.21 -5.52
CA GLY A 216 16.79 -6.72 -5.84
C GLY A 216 15.70 -5.67 -5.62
N TYR A 217 15.75 -4.94 -4.50
CA TYR A 217 14.81 -3.86 -4.22
C TYR A 217 14.90 -2.73 -5.25
N VAL A 218 16.10 -2.27 -5.58
CA VAL A 218 16.29 -1.21 -6.58
C VAL A 218 15.80 -1.66 -7.96
N LEU A 219 16.10 -2.90 -8.38
CA LEU A 219 15.62 -3.44 -9.64
C LEU A 219 14.08 -3.51 -9.70
N THR A 220 13.43 -3.96 -8.63
CA THR A 220 11.97 -4.03 -8.56
C THR A 220 11.35 -2.63 -8.53
N LEU A 221 11.95 -1.68 -7.83
CA LEU A 221 11.49 -0.29 -7.79
C LEU A 221 11.60 0.37 -9.18
N VAL A 222 12.73 0.20 -9.85
CA VAL A 222 12.95 0.72 -11.22
C VAL A 222 11.98 0.04 -12.20
N GLY A 223 11.79 -1.28 -12.10
CA GLY A 223 10.83 -2.01 -12.92
C GLY A 223 9.40 -1.51 -12.74
N THR A 224 8.97 -1.27 -11.50
CA THR A 224 7.64 -0.69 -11.20
C THR A 224 7.52 0.72 -11.76
N GLY A 225 8.50 1.59 -11.53
CA GLY A 225 8.48 2.97 -12.02
C GLY A 225 8.51 3.08 -13.54
N ALA A 226 9.31 2.24 -14.21
CA ALA A 226 9.36 2.17 -15.68
C ALA A 226 8.02 1.69 -16.25
N SER A 227 7.43 0.64 -15.64
CA SER A 227 6.11 0.13 -16.06
C SER A 227 5.01 1.18 -15.87
N GLU A 228 5.01 1.93 -14.77
CA GLU A 228 4.08 3.01 -14.51
C GLU A 228 4.21 4.12 -15.57
N TYR A 229 5.45 4.53 -15.87
CA TYR A 229 5.71 5.51 -16.93
C TYR A 229 5.18 5.04 -18.29
N LEU A 230 5.43 3.78 -18.67
CA LEU A 230 4.98 3.21 -19.93
C LEU A 230 3.44 3.11 -20.01
N VAL A 231 2.78 2.73 -18.92
CA VAL A 231 1.30 2.71 -18.84
C VAL A 231 0.71 4.10 -19.08
N GLN A 232 1.29 5.13 -18.48
CA GLN A 232 0.75 6.50 -18.60
C GLN A 232 1.08 7.14 -19.97
N ARG A 233 2.18 6.72 -20.62
CA ARG A 233 2.63 7.32 -21.88
C ARG A 233 2.17 6.55 -23.12
N PHE A 234 2.11 5.21 -23.04
CA PHE A 234 1.87 4.33 -24.18
C PHE A 234 0.73 3.35 -23.86
N GLY A 235 -0.52 3.76 -24.16
CA GLY A 235 -1.72 2.99 -23.83
C GLY A 235 -1.81 1.56 -24.41
N ASN A 236 -1.00 1.22 -25.42
CA ASN A 236 -1.05 -0.10 -26.06
C ASN A 236 -0.29 -1.18 -25.26
N MET A 237 0.49 -0.82 -24.25
CA MET A 237 1.35 -1.75 -23.48
C MET A 237 0.76 -2.14 -22.11
N TYR A 238 -0.49 -1.77 -21.83
CA TYR A 238 -1.12 -2.05 -20.54
C TYR A 238 -0.95 -3.49 -20.01
N PRO A 239 -1.20 -4.57 -20.81
CA PRO A 239 -1.13 -5.91 -20.25
C PRO A 239 0.26 -6.30 -19.77
N ILE A 240 1.29 -5.95 -20.55
CA ILE A 240 2.69 -6.26 -20.22
C ILE A 240 3.11 -5.47 -18.97
N CYS A 241 2.82 -4.17 -18.93
CA CYS A 241 3.22 -3.31 -17.81
C CYS A 241 2.55 -3.75 -16.50
N TYR A 242 1.25 -4.04 -16.51
CA TYR A 242 0.57 -4.53 -15.32
C TYR A 242 1.02 -5.93 -14.90
N THR A 243 1.42 -6.80 -15.85
CA THR A 243 2.04 -8.09 -15.51
C THR A 243 3.37 -7.88 -14.80
N VAL A 244 4.22 -6.97 -15.28
CA VAL A 244 5.49 -6.63 -14.62
C VAL A 244 5.24 -6.06 -13.23
N MET A 245 4.28 -5.12 -13.07
CA MET A 245 3.96 -4.54 -11.76
C MET A 245 3.38 -5.57 -10.79
N THR A 246 2.58 -6.53 -11.27
CA THR A 246 2.04 -7.63 -10.45
C THR A 246 3.15 -8.54 -9.91
N ILE A 247 4.31 -8.59 -10.55
CA ILE A 247 5.48 -9.33 -10.08
C ILE A 247 6.35 -8.45 -9.19
N THR A 248 6.66 -7.23 -9.62
CA THR A 248 7.63 -6.36 -8.94
C THR A 248 7.12 -5.80 -7.62
N CYS A 249 5.84 -5.41 -7.51
CA CYS A 249 5.31 -4.87 -6.26
C CYS A 249 5.29 -5.90 -5.11
N PRO A 250 4.76 -7.14 -5.28
CA PRO A 250 4.89 -8.16 -4.25
C PRO A 250 6.34 -8.55 -3.96
N MET A 251 7.22 -8.57 -4.98
CA MET A 251 8.64 -8.89 -4.80
C MET A 251 9.33 -7.90 -3.86
N MET A 252 9.01 -6.60 -3.93
CA MET A 252 9.52 -5.62 -2.95
C MET A 252 9.12 -6.02 -1.50
N ALA A 253 7.87 -6.41 -1.30
CA ALA A 253 7.42 -6.86 0.02
C ALA A 253 8.09 -8.16 0.48
N VAL A 254 8.30 -9.11 -0.44
CA VAL A 254 9.05 -10.36 -0.17
C VAL A 254 10.49 -10.07 0.23
N ILE A 255 11.19 -9.14 -0.45
CA ILE A 255 12.56 -8.74 -0.12
C ILE A 255 12.64 -8.19 1.31
N VAL A 256 11.71 -7.32 1.70
CA VAL A 256 11.64 -6.79 3.08
C VAL A 256 11.35 -7.91 4.09
N TYR A 257 10.45 -8.82 3.77
CA TYR A 257 10.12 -9.95 4.62
C TYR A 257 11.33 -10.90 4.80
N LEU A 258 12.08 -11.19 3.74
CA LEU A 258 13.30 -11.99 3.79
C LEU A 258 14.38 -11.29 4.62
N MET A 259 14.52 -9.96 4.49
CA MET A 259 15.42 -9.18 5.33
C MET A 259 15.06 -9.31 6.81
N TYR A 260 13.77 -9.24 7.13
CA TYR A 260 13.28 -9.48 8.49
C TYR A 260 13.60 -10.89 8.96
N GLN A 261 13.28 -11.94 8.16
CA GLN A 261 13.52 -13.33 8.55
C GLN A 261 15.01 -13.60 8.80
N THR A 262 15.89 -13.19 7.92
CA THR A 262 17.34 -13.38 8.08
C THR A 262 17.91 -12.63 9.28
N THR A 263 17.22 -11.57 9.71
CA THR A 263 17.63 -10.74 10.86
C THR A 263 17.12 -11.29 12.19
N CYS A 264 15.83 -11.66 12.28
CA CYS A 264 15.13 -11.86 13.54
C CYS A 264 14.61 -13.29 13.76
N ALA A 265 14.49 -14.11 12.74
CA ALA A 265 14.15 -15.51 12.82
C ALA A 265 15.42 -16.37 12.63
#